data_923a1e1b65f27018e648ca67e21ab14f
#
_entry.id   923a1e1b65f27018e648ca67e21ab14f
#
_cell.length_a   1.000
_cell.length_b   1.000
_cell.length_c   1.000
_cell.angle_alpha   90.00
_cell.angle_beta   90.00
_cell.angle_gamma   90.00
#
_symmetry.space_group_name_H-M   'P 1'
#
loop_
_entity.id
_entity.type
_entity.pdbx_description
1 polymer ?
#
loop_
_entity_poly.entity_id
_entity_poly.type
_entity_poly.pdbx_seq_one_letter_code
_entity_poly.pdbx_strand_id
1 'polypeptide(L)'
;MSTLEISLMLLTFFAMEGTAWLAHRYLMHGFLWFLHEDHHIKTPGALEKNDSFFLIFAIPSWLCIMLGSFNHNGISVAIGLGIALYGLAYAIVHEVFIHQRLPFLRKSKSVYWEAVRLAHKMHLSLIHI
;
A
#
# COMPACT_ATOMS: atom_id res chain seq x y z
N MET A 1 -7.29 -13.98 -19.50
CA MET A 1 -7.60 -14.42 -18.12
C MET A 1 -8.98 -15.06 -18.10
N SER A 2 -9.11 -16.21 -17.45
CA SER A 2 -10.39 -16.87 -17.20
C SER A 2 -11.21 -16.11 -16.13
N THR A 3 -12.50 -16.45 -16.00
CA THR A 3 -13.35 -15.88 -14.95
C THR A 3 -12.79 -16.16 -13.53
N LEU A 4 -12.23 -17.37 -13.33
CA LEU A 4 -11.57 -17.72 -12.06
C LEU A 4 -10.38 -16.81 -11.76
N GLU A 5 -9.52 -16.57 -12.73
CA GLU A 5 -8.34 -15.72 -12.57
C GLU A 5 -8.72 -14.26 -12.26
N ILE A 6 -9.77 -13.75 -12.94
CA ILE A 6 -10.30 -12.41 -12.64
C ILE A 6 -10.86 -12.35 -11.21
N SER A 7 -11.61 -13.37 -10.80
CA SER A 7 -12.15 -13.44 -9.44
C SER A 7 -11.05 -13.50 -8.37
N LEU A 8 -9.99 -14.29 -8.62
CA LEU A 8 -8.83 -14.37 -7.72
C LEU A 8 -8.06 -13.05 -7.65
N MET A 9 -7.88 -12.37 -8.77
CA MET A 9 -7.24 -11.04 -8.80
C MET A 9 -8.01 -10.04 -7.93
N LEU A 10 -9.34 -9.98 -8.08
CA LEU A 10 -10.19 -9.09 -7.28
C LEU A 10 -10.20 -9.50 -5.81
N LEU A 11 -10.31 -10.78 -5.49
CA LEU A 11 -10.24 -11.28 -4.12
C LEU A 11 -8.91 -10.92 -3.47
N THR A 12 -7.79 -11.10 -4.18
CA THR A 12 -6.46 -10.71 -3.70
C THR A 12 -6.38 -9.21 -3.46
N PHE A 13 -6.89 -8.39 -4.39
CA PHE A 13 -6.94 -6.94 -4.22
C PHE A 13 -7.62 -6.54 -2.90
N PHE A 14 -8.79 -7.08 -2.61
CA PHE A 14 -9.52 -6.77 -1.37
C PHE A 14 -8.86 -7.38 -0.12
N ALA A 15 -8.27 -8.58 -0.22
CA ALA A 15 -7.55 -9.21 0.88
C ALA A 15 -6.29 -8.43 1.28
N MET A 16 -5.67 -7.72 0.33
CA MET A 16 -4.52 -6.85 0.59
C MET A 16 -4.81 -5.72 1.57
N GLU A 17 -6.05 -5.23 1.67
CA GLU A 17 -6.43 -4.23 2.69
C GLU A 17 -6.19 -4.77 4.11
N GLY A 18 -6.69 -5.98 4.39
CA GLY A 18 -6.43 -6.65 5.66
C GLY A 18 -4.95 -6.96 5.88
N THR A 19 -4.24 -7.37 4.83
CA THR A 19 -2.80 -7.65 4.89
C THR A 19 -2.01 -6.38 5.19
N ALA A 20 -2.31 -5.27 4.54
CA ALA A 20 -1.68 -3.97 4.78
C ALA A 20 -1.95 -3.47 6.20
N TRP A 21 -3.19 -3.62 6.69
CA TRP A 21 -3.53 -3.27 8.07
C TRP A 21 -2.76 -4.11 9.10
N LEU A 22 -2.68 -5.43 8.90
CA LEU A 22 -1.91 -6.34 9.78
C LEU A 22 -0.41 -5.99 9.76
N ALA A 23 0.14 -5.78 8.55
CA ALA A 23 1.53 -5.39 8.39
C ALA A 23 1.81 -4.05 9.09
N HIS A 24 0.96 -3.06 8.90
CA HIS A 24 1.09 -1.76 9.54
C HIS A 24 1.07 -1.88 11.07
N ARG A 25 0.07 -2.58 11.62
CA ARG A 25 -0.11 -2.71 13.06
C ARG A 25 1.00 -3.50 13.75
N TYR A 26 1.42 -4.63 13.17
CA TYR A 26 2.30 -5.57 13.86
C TYR A 26 3.75 -5.55 13.36
N LEU A 27 3.98 -5.23 12.09
CA LEU A 27 5.32 -5.15 11.52
C LEU A 27 5.87 -3.73 11.60
N MET A 28 5.17 -2.75 11.04
CA MET A 28 5.64 -1.37 10.97
C MET A 28 5.69 -0.70 12.36
N HIS A 29 4.64 -0.85 13.17
CA HIS A 29 4.62 -0.41 14.57
C HIS A 29 5.28 -1.41 15.53
N GLY A 30 5.81 -2.54 15.05
CA GLY A 30 6.53 -3.55 15.82
C GLY A 30 8.03 -3.54 15.51
N PHE A 31 8.57 -4.72 15.15
CA PHE A 31 10.02 -4.89 14.97
C PHE A 31 10.63 -4.15 13.77
N LEU A 32 9.83 -3.70 12.81
CA LEU A 32 10.27 -2.86 11.69
C LEU A 32 10.04 -1.36 11.94
N TRP A 33 9.82 -0.95 13.18
CA TRP A 33 9.64 0.45 13.54
C TRP A 33 10.76 1.35 13.01
N PHE A 34 11.99 0.89 12.99
CA PHE A 34 13.15 1.63 12.48
C PHE A 34 13.04 2.02 10.98
N LEU A 35 12.19 1.34 10.21
CA LEU A 35 11.85 1.70 8.83
C LEU A 35 10.61 2.60 8.74
N HIS A 36 9.77 2.64 9.78
CA HIS A 36 8.50 3.36 9.78
C HIS A 36 8.54 4.65 10.60
N GLU A 37 9.54 4.81 11.46
CA GLU A 37 9.68 5.95 12.37
C GLU A 37 9.69 7.30 11.64
N ASP A 38 10.37 7.41 10.50
CA ASP A 38 10.48 8.65 9.73
C ASP A 38 9.17 9.06 9.05
N HIS A 39 8.21 8.15 8.96
CA HIS A 39 6.85 8.45 8.54
C HIS A 39 6.05 9.20 9.62
N HIS A 40 6.35 8.95 10.90
CA HIS A 40 5.76 9.64 12.05
C HIS A 40 6.55 10.89 12.44
N ILE A 41 7.88 10.85 12.32
CA ILE A 41 8.78 11.95 12.67
C ILE A 41 9.35 12.53 11.39
N LYS A 42 8.81 13.67 10.97
CA LYS A 42 9.16 14.29 9.68
C LYS A 42 10.66 14.57 9.59
N THR A 43 11.33 13.86 8.71
CA THR A 43 12.74 14.06 8.38
C THR A 43 12.91 14.91 7.11
N PRO A 44 13.99 15.69 6.97
CA PRO A 44 14.28 16.39 5.73
C PRO A 44 14.63 15.39 4.62
N GLY A 45 13.89 15.40 3.51
CA GLY A 45 14.14 14.53 2.35
C GLY A 45 12.89 14.30 1.53
N ALA A 46 13.08 13.89 0.28
CA ALA A 46 11.99 13.51 -0.61
C ALA A 46 11.59 12.03 -0.46
N LEU A 47 12.50 11.20 0.07
CA LEU A 47 12.31 9.77 0.30
C LEU A 47 12.39 9.49 1.81
N GLU A 48 11.51 8.63 2.28
CA GLU A 48 11.45 8.13 3.64
C GLU A 48 11.92 6.66 3.66
N LYS A 49 12.47 6.19 4.77
CA LYS A 49 12.76 4.75 4.95
C LYS A 49 11.49 3.92 4.83
N ASN A 50 10.37 4.52 5.22
CA ASN A 50 9.03 3.95 5.06
C ASN A 50 8.71 3.57 3.60
N ASP A 51 9.29 4.25 2.61
CA ASP A 51 9.09 3.92 1.19
C ASP A 51 9.63 2.51 0.84
N SER A 52 10.50 1.93 1.67
CA SER A 52 10.97 0.54 1.52
C SER A 52 9.86 -0.50 1.66
N PHE A 53 8.77 -0.19 2.37
CA PHE A 53 7.61 -1.08 2.45
C PHE A 53 6.94 -1.29 1.09
N PHE A 54 7.06 -0.32 0.19
CA PHE A 54 6.61 -0.51 -1.19
C PHE A 54 7.32 -1.71 -1.85
N LEU A 55 8.63 -1.86 -1.64
CA LEU A 55 9.40 -2.99 -2.19
C LEU A 55 9.02 -4.32 -1.55
N ILE A 56 8.68 -4.34 -0.25
CA ILE A 56 8.26 -5.54 0.48
C ILE A 56 7.00 -6.15 -0.16
N PHE A 57 6.09 -5.33 -0.68
CA PHE A 57 4.90 -5.80 -1.39
C PHE A 57 5.10 -5.94 -2.90
N ALA A 58 5.93 -5.08 -3.51
CA ALA A 58 6.20 -5.12 -4.95
C ALA A 58 6.97 -6.38 -5.37
N ILE A 59 7.94 -6.83 -4.55
CA ILE A 59 8.75 -8.02 -4.86
C ILE A 59 7.90 -9.29 -4.94
N PRO A 60 7.06 -9.65 -3.95
CA PRO A 60 6.16 -10.80 -4.07
C PRO A 60 5.20 -10.70 -5.25
N SER A 61 4.65 -9.52 -5.52
CA SER A 61 3.79 -9.28 -6.68
C SER A 61 4.52 -9.58 -7.98
N TRP A 62 5.71 -8.99 -8.15
CA TRP A 62 6.54 -9.21 -9.32
C TRP A 62 6.94 -10.67 -9.50
N LEU A 63 7.35 -11.36 -8.42
CA LEU A 63 7.68 -12.78 -8.45
C LEU A 63 6.48 -13.64 -8.87
N CYS A 64 5.28 -13.37 -8.34
CA CYS A 64 4.06 -14.08 -8.73
C CYS A 64 3.75 -13.89 -10.21
N ILE A 65 3.88 -12.68 -10.74
CA ILE A 65 3.65 -12.40 -12.17
C ILE A 65 4.72 -13.08 -13.02
N MET A 66 5.99 -12.89 -12.68
CA MET A 66 7.12 -13.41 -13.45
C MET A 66 7.12 -14.93 -13.50
N LEU A 67 7.14 -15.57 -12.32
CA LEU A 67 7.17 -17.05 -12.25
C LEU A 67 5.88 -17.67 -12.76
N GLY A 68 4.73 -17.03 -12.51
CA GLY A 68 3.46 -17.46 -13.05
C GLY A 68 3.43 -17.41 -14.57
N SER A 69 4.00 -16.38 -15.18
CA SER A 69 4.10 -16.25 -16.64
C SER A 69 5.04 -17.31 -17.24
N PHE A 70 6.21 -17.54 -16.63
CA PHE A 70 7.15 -18.56 -17.10
C PHE A 70 6.60 -19.98 -17.01
N ASN A 71 5.84 -20.28 -15.95
CA ASN A 71 5.26 -21.61 -15.72
C ASN A 71 3.84 -21.77 -16.29
N HIS A 72 3.34 -20.82 -17.07
CA HIS A 72 1.97 -20.80 -17.59
C HIS A 72 0.90 -20.97 -16.50
N ASN A 73 1.17 -20.46 -15.29
CA ASN A 73 0.26 -20.53 -14.13
C ASN A 73 -0.53 -19.22 -14.00
N GLY A 74 -1.71 -19.18 -14.58
CA GLY A 74 -2.60 -18.00 -14.56
C GLY A 74 -3.07 -17.62 -13.16
N ILE A 75 -3.16 -18.56 -12.21
CA ILE A 75 -3.52 -18.30 -10.81
C ILE A 75 -2.44 -17.43 -10.15
N SER A 76 -1.17 -17.80 -10.31
CA SER A 76 -0.05 -17.01 -9.77
C SER A 76 -0.02 -15.60 -10.36
N VAL A 77 -0.23 -15.47 -11.68
CA VAL A 77 -0.31 -14.18 -12.36
C VAL A 77 -1.46 -13.35 -11.80
N ALA A 78 -2.64 -13.94 -11.61
CA ALA A 78 -3.82 -13.26 -11.07
C ALA A 78 -3.58 -12.71 -9.65
N ILE A 79 -2.96 -13.51 -8.77
CA ILE A 79 -2.57 -13.09 -7.41
C ILE A 79 -1.58 -11.91 -7.48
N GLY A 80 -0.52 -12.03 -8.29
CA GLY A 80 0.47 -10.97 -8.45
C GLY A 80 -0.15 -9.67 -8.96
N LEU A 81 -1.05 -9.74 -9.94
CA LEU A 81 -1.79 -8.58 -10.44
C LEU A 81 -2.71 -7.96 -9.37
N GLY A 82 -3.37 -8.77 -8.55
CA GLY A 82 -4.18 -8.29 -7.42
C GLY A 82 -3.36 -7.47 -6.43
N ILE A 83 -2.16 -7.96 -6.07
CA ILE A 83 -1.22 -7.25 -5.19
C ILE A 83 -0.75 -5.94 -5.86
N ALA A 84 -0.38 -5.98 -7.16
CA ALA A 84 0.08 -4.81 -7.89
C ALA A 84 -0.99 -3.71 -7.99
N LEU A 85 -2.23 -4.08 -8.30
CA LEU A 85 -3.35 -3.16 -8.38
C LEU A 85 -3.65 -2.51 -7.02
N TYR A 86 -3.60 -3.29 -5.93
CA TYR A 86 -3.75 -2.75 -4.58
C TYR A 86 -2.61 -1.76 -4.26
N GLY A 87 -1.36 -2.13 -4.54
CA GLY A 87 -0.20 -1.26 -4.31
C GLY A 87 -0.31 0.06 -5.07
N LEU A 88 -0.79 0.04 -6.32
CA LEU A 88 -1.04 1.23 -7.11
C LEU A 88 -2.15 2.10 -6.50
N ALA A 89 -3.29 1.48 -6.14
CA ALA A 89 -4.40 2.19 -5.50
C ALA A 89 -3.97 2.81 -4.16
N TYR A 90 -3.22 2.04 -3.34
CA TYR A 90 -2.66 2.51 -2.08
C TYR A 90 -1.72 3.70 -2.29
N ALA A 91 -0.78 3.62 -3.24
CA ALA A 91 0.13 4.71 -3.54
C ALA A 91 -0.61 5.99 -3.95
N ILE A 92 -1.63 5.87 -4.80
CA ILE A 92 -2.45 7.03 -5.21
C ILE A 92 -3.16 7.63 -4.00
N VAL A 93 -3.85 6.82 -3.20
CA VAL A 93 -4.59 7.32 -2.04
C VAL A 93 -3.64 7.90 -0.99
N HIS A 94 -2.60 7.16 -0.63
CA HIS A 94 -1.70 7.51 0.48
C HIS A 94 -0.79 8.70 0.11
N GLU A 95 -0.09 8.63 -1.03
CA GLU A 95 0.90 9.63 -1.39
C GLU A 95 0.26 10.90 -2.00
N VAL A 96 -0.80 10.72 -2.80
CA VAL A 96 -1.40 11.83 -3.54
C VAL A 96 -2.49 12.51 -2.73
N PHE A 97 -3.46 11.75 -2.19
CA PHE A 97 -4.60 12.32 -1.47
C PHE A 97 -4.30 12.61 0.00
N ILE A 98 -3.58 11.73 0.70
CA ILE A 98 -3.31 11.88 2.13
C ILE A 98 -2.10 12.77 2.36
N HIS A 99 -0.91 12.37 1.90
CA HIS A 99 0.34 13.12 2.06
C HIS A 99 0.44 14.34 1.15
N GLN A 100 -0.38 14.41 0.11
CA GLN A 100 -0.40 15.53 -0.84
C GLN A 100 0.99 15.83 -1.45
N ARG A 101 1.79 14.79 -1.68
CA ARG A 101 3.13 14.92 -2.29
C ARG A 101 3.05 15.51 -3.71
N LEU A 102 1.94 15.29 -4.43
CA LEU A 102 1.70 15.86 -5.75
C LEU A 102 0.74 17.06 -5.68
N PRO A 103 1.02 18.17 -6.38
CA PRO A 103 0.30 19.44 -6.20
C PRO A 103 -1.12 19.45 -6.77
N PHE A 104 -1.44 18.59 -7.75
CA PHE A 104 -2.67 18.69 -8.54
C PHE A 104 -3.94 18.24 -7.82
N LEU A 105 -3.86 17.45 -6.73
CA LEU A 105 -5.01 16.95 -5.97
C LEU A 105 -5.14 17.54 -4.55
N ARG A 106 -4.32 18.54 -4.22
CA ARG A 106 -4.29 19.19 -2.89
C ARG A 106 -5.60 19.87 -2.50
N LYS A 107 -6.43 20.26 -3.49
CA LYS A 107 -7.65 21.07 -3.27
C LYS A 107 -8.94 20.26 -3.23
N SER A 108 -8.88 18.95 -3.08
CA SER A 108 -10.11 18.15 -2.94
C SER A 108 -10.86 18.54 -1.65
N LYS A 109 -12.09 19.08 -1.82
CA LYS A 109 -13.01 19.48 -0.74
C LYS A 109 -14.02 18.39 -0.39
N SER A 110 -13.80 17.14 -0.82
CA SER A 110 -14.68 16.03 -0.47
C SER A 110 -14.59 15.73 1.02
N VAL A 111 -15.74 15.68 1.70
CA VAL A 111 -15.83 15.33 3.12
C VAL A 111 -15.18 13.98 3.41
N TYR A 112 -15.29 13.03 2.48
CA TYR A 112 -14.65 11.72 2.58
C TYR A 112 -13.09 11.86 2.65
N TRP A 113 -12.50 12.59 1.70
CA TRP A 113 -11.05 12.77 1.67
C TRP A 113 -10.53 13.61 2.84
N GLU A 114 -11.31 14.56 3.33
CA GLU A 114 -10.98 15.33 4.54
C GLU A 114 -10.98 14.41 5.78
N ALA A 115 -11.97 13.53 5.90
CA ALA A 115 -12.04 12.56 7.00
C ALA A 115 -10.86 11.56 6.95
N VAL A 116 -10.51 11.03 5.77
CA VAL A 116 -9.37 10.12 5.59
C VAL A 116 -8.05 10.82 5.97
N ARG A 117 -7.84 12.06 5.52
CA ARG A 117 -6.66 12.85 5.90
C ARG A 117 -6.59 13.12 7.39
N LEU A 118 -7.73 13.44 8.01
CA LEU A 118 -7.79 13.68 9.46
C LEU A 118 -7.46 12.40 10.24
N ALA A 119 -8.04 11.28 9.87
CA ALA A 119 -7.75 9.98 10.48
C ALA A 119 -6.26 9.62 10.39
N HIS A 120 -5.64 9.84 9.23
CA HIS A 120 -4.22 9.59 9.04
C HIS A 120 -3.34 10.55 9.86
N LYS A 121 -3.69 11.84 9.94
CA LYS A 121 -2.99 12.81 10.81
C LYS A 121 -3.09 12.43 12.30
N MET A 122 -4.24 11.94 12.72
CA MET A 122 -4.41 11.42 14.09
C MET A 122 -3.52 10.23 14.32
N HIS A 123 -3.45 9.28 13.36
CA HIS A 123 -2.56 8.14 13.42
C HIS A 123 -1.09 8.56 13.54
N LEU A 124 -0.61 9.50 12.70
CA LEU A 124 0.77 10.00 12.76
C LEU A 124 1.10 10.71 14.08
N SER A 125 0.12 11.32 14.75
CA SER A 125 0.30 11.99 16.04
C SER A 125 0.34 11.02 17.24
N LEU A 126 -0.17 9.81 17.06
CA LEU A 126 -0.28 8.79 18.11
C LEU A 126 0.68 7.63 17.77
N ILE A 127 1.90 7.69 18.31
CA ILE A 127 2.95 6.68 18.06
C ILE A 127 2.54 5.27 18.52
N HIS A 128 1.56 5.18 19.42
CA HIS A 128 1.06 3.92 19.99
C HIS A 128 -0.44 3.77 19.74
N ILE A 129 -0.80 3.23 18.62
CA ILE A 129 -2.18 2.74 18.38
C ILE A 129 -2.15 1.22 18.26
#